data_872fb112b51bc2ebe9d6f2a82d1e0f7c
#
_entry.id   872fb112b51bc2ebe9d6f2a82d1e0f7c
#
_cell.length_a   1.000
_cell.length_b   1.000
_cell.length_c   1.000
_cell.angle_alpha   90.00
_cell.angle_beta   90.00
_cell.angle_gamma   90.00
#
_symmetry.space_group_name_H-M   'P 1'
#
loop_
_entity.id
_entity.type
_entity.pdbx_description
1 polymer ?
#
loop_
_entity_poly.entity_id
_entity_poly.type
_entity_poly.pdbx_seq_one_letter_code
_entity_poly.pdbx_strand_id
1 'polypeptide(L)'
;MLRISISFASQVEGPLLPRLALLRADGTRVQEPFLEQELWSPSGKILTVMLHPGRVKTGLKARDEKGPILSAGDDVALALDGVVIKRWSVGPADEIGPIVSAWRVSPVRADSKQALVVELDGAIDGRDSDYLAIADARGRRVAGRAQLIDGEGTWTFTPRAPWRPGAYKLVVRGTLEDPAGNRLGSHFETSIHSPPGPPADAAAPFEVGSSQRPAAHQ
;
A
#
# COMPACT_ATOMS: atom_id res chain seq x y z
N MET A 1 3.78 -2.00 9.35
CA MET A 1 4.35 -0.96 10.25
C MET A 1 3.78 0.38 9.84
N LEU A 2 3.13 1.11 10.76
CA LEU A 2 2.52 2.41 10.45
C LEU A 2 3.56 3.40 9.93
N ARG A 3 3.26 4.07 8.83
CA ARG A 3 4.15 4.99 8.14
C ARG A 3 3.39 6.18 7.56
N ILE A 4 4.10 7.27 7.36
CA ILE A 4 3.59 8.47 6.71
C ILE A 4 4.51 8.78 5.54
N SER A 5 3.95 8.89 4.34
CA SER A 5 4.67 9.31 3.14
C SER A 5 4.32 10.76 2.81
N ILE A 6 5.35 11.57 2.58
CA ILE A 6 5.23 12.99 2.26
C ILE A 6 5.83 13.21 0.87
N SER A 7 5.02 13.70 -0.06
CA SER A 7 5.45 14.00 -1.44
C SER A 7 5.80 15.48 -1.59
N PHE A 8 6.91 15.76 -2.26
CA PHE A 8 7.42 17.10 -2.55
C PHE A 8 7.42 17.36 -4.07
N ALA A 9 7.16 18.59 -4.45
CA ALA A 9 7.19 19.00 -5.86
C ALA A 9 8.62 18.91 -6.45
N SER A 10 9.65 19.17 -5.63
CA SER A 10 11.07 19.08 -6.00
C SER A 10 11.84 18.23 -4.99
N GLN A 11 13.06 17.84 -5.38
CA GLN A 11 13.97 17.20 -4.44
C GLN A 11 14.26 18.13 -3.25
N VAL A 12 14.29 17.56 -2.06
CA VAL A 12 14.55 18.27 -0.79
C VAL A 12 15.95 17.94 -0.31
N GLU A 13 16.67 18.95 0.14
CA GLU A 13 18.01 18.80 0.70
C GLU A 13 17.99 18.82 2.24
N GLY A 14 18.87 18.03 2.83
CA GLY A 14 19.07 17.94 4.26
C GLY A 14 18.03 17.10 5.00
N PRO A 15 18.24 16.82 6.29
CA PRO A 15 17.35 16.00 7.08
C PRO A 15 16.04 16.71 7.39
N LEU A 16 14.92 16.02 7.20
CA LEU A 16 13.57 16.54 7.47
C LEU A 16 12.99 16.03 8.79
N LEU A 17 13.40 14.87 9.25
CA LEU A 17 12.84 14.26 10.46
C LEU A 17 12.87 15.17 11.69
N PRO A 18 13.96 15.92 11.97
CA PRO A 18 14.01 16.87 13.09
C PRO A 18 13.04 18.06 12.94
N ARG A 19 12.62 18.34 11.71
CA ARG A 19 11.73 19.44 11.33
C ARG A 19 10.26 19.02 11.36
N LEU A 20 9.99 17.70 11.41
CA LEU A 20 8.65 17.15 11.49
C LEU A 20 8.16 17.11 12.93
N ALA A 21 6.88 17.36 13.12
CA ALA A 21 6.20 17.19 14.38
C ALA A 21 4.83 16.56 14.16
N LEU A 22 4.48 15.59 15.00
CA LEU A 22 3.12 15.11 15.15
C LEU A 22 2.48 15.87 16.32
N LEU A 23 1.37 16.54 16.06
CA LEU A 23 0.67 17.39 17.03
C LEU A 23 -0.67 16.77 17.40
N ARG A 24 -1.07 16.89 18.65
CA ARG A 24 -2.42 16.57 19.12
C ARG A 24 -3.38 17.73 18.82
N ALA A 25 -4.68 17.53 19.04
CA ALA A 25 -5.71 18.56 18.83
C ALA A 25 -5.45 19.88 19.56
N ASP A 26 -4.88 19.80 20.76
CA ASP A 26 -4.50 20.96 21.60
C ASP A 26 -3.20 21.66 21.15
N GLY A 27 -2.58 21.17 20.08
CA GLY A 27 -1.28 21.68 19.58
C GLY A 27 -0.05 21.14 20.29
N THR A 28 -0.20 20.28 21.30
CA THR A 28 0.94 19.67 21.97
C THR A 28 1.65 18.67 21.06
N ARG A 29 2.98 18.60 21.16
CA ARG A 29 3.78 17.64 20.37
C ARG A 29 3.73 16.26 20.98
N VAL A 30 3.50 15.26 20.16
CA VAL A 30 3.74 13.86 20.52
C VAL A 30 5.26 13.65 20.62
N GLN A 31 5.72 13.15 21.76
CA GLN A 31 7.15 12.90 21.96
C GLN A 31 7.60 11.66 21.20
N GLU A 32 8.74 11.76 20.51
CA GLU A 32 9.39 10.65 19.79
C GLU A 32 8.40 9.80 18.97
N PRO A 33 7.61 10.41 18.07
CA PRO A 33 6.58 9.65 17.35
C PRO A 33 7.19 8.78 16.24
N PHE A 34 8.37 9.14 15.75
CA PHE A 34 9.01 8.52 14.59
C PHE A 34 10.25 7.72 14.97
N LEU A 35 10.59 6.71 14.17
CA LEU A 35 11.93 6.14 14.16
C LEU A 35 12.93 7.18 13.63
N GLU A 36 14.17 7.11 14.09
CA GLU A 36 15.27 8.02 13.70
C GLU A 36 15.80 7.72 12.28
N GLN A 37 14.94 7.31 11.36
CA GLN A 37 15.33 6.93 10.02
C GLN A 37 14.43 7.58 8.97
N GLU A 38 15.05 8.25 8.01
CA GLU A 38 14.40 8.78 6.82
C GLU A 38 14.53 7.79 5.65
N LEU A 39 13.41 7.41 5.05
CA LEU A 39 13.38 6.58 3.86
C LEU A 39 12.98 7.44 2.68
N TRP A 40 13.94 7.70 1.80
CA TRP A 40 13.72 8.49 0.61
C TRP A 40 13.50 7.62 -0.62
N SER A 41 12.57 8.04 -1.48
CA SER A 41 12.47 7.46 -2.81
C SER A 41 13.75 7.75 -3.63
N PRO A 42 14.07 6.94 -4.66
CA PRO A 42 15.22 7.19 -5.52
C PRO A 42 15.21 8.57 -6.19
N SER A 43 14.04 9.17 -6.38
CA SER A 43 13.89 10.53 -6.94
C SER A 43 14.17 11.65 -5.93
N GLY A 44 14.33 11.35 -4.64
CA GLY A 44 14.46 12.33 -3.57
C GLY A 44 13.22 13.20 -3.34
N LYS A 45 12.06 12.77 -3.87
CA LYS A 45 10.81 13.55 -3.79
C LYS A 45 9.77 12.98 -2.85
N ILE A 46 9.95 11.77 -2.32
CA ILE A 46 9.04 11.17 -1.37
C ILE A 46 9.84 10.75 -0.15
N LEU A 47 9.49 11.34 0.99
CA LEU A 47 9.98 10.93 2.30
C LEU A 47 8.95 10.01 2.95
N THR A 48 9.38 8.84 3.39
CA THR A 48 8.59 7.96 4.24
C THR A 48 9.20 7.94 5.64
N VAL A 49 8.42 8.31 6.64
CA VAL A 49 8.77 8.20 8.06
C VAL A 49 7.92 7.11 8.71
N MET A 50 8.54 6.34 9.59
CA MET A 50 7.87 5.25 10.30
C MET A 50 7.54 5.68 11.71
N LEU A 51 6.32 5.39 12.18
CA LEU A 51 5.96 5.56 13.58
C LEU A 51 6.73 4.53 14.42
N HIS A 52 7.10 4.94 15.64
CA HIS A 52 7.91 4.10 16.54
C HIS A 52 7.17 2.79 16.89
N PRO A 53 7.62 1.62 16.42
CA PRO A 53 6.85 0.36 16.50
C PRO A 53 6.61 -0.08 17.94
N GLY A 54 7.53 0.22 18.85
CA GLY A 54 7.40 -0.08 20.29
C GLY A 54 6.26 0.68 20.97
N ARG A 55 5.69 1.71 20.34
CA ARG A 55 4.56 2.50 20.88
C ARG A 55 3.28 2.33 20.05
N VAL A 56 3.37 1.68 18.89
CA VAL A 56 2.21 1.32 18.06
C VAL A 56 1.63 -0.02 18.51
N LYS A 57 2.49 -1.01 18.76
CA LYS A 57 2.06 -2.35 19.22
C LYS A 57 1.69 -2.36 20.69
N THR A 58 0.68 -3.17 21.03
CA THR A 58 0.32 -3.45 22.44
C THR A 58 1.32 -4.39 23.12
N GLY A 59 1.42 -4.30 24.45
CA GLY A 59 2.26 -5.18 25.26
C GLY A 59 3.77 -4.93 25.15
N LEU A 60 4.18 -3.76 24.62
CA LEU A 60 5.58 -3.38 24.56
C LEU A 60 5.91 -2.29 25.57
N LYS A 61 7.05 -2.45 26.27
CA LYS A 61 7.53 -1.56 27.34
C LYS A 61 7.47 -0.08 26.97
N ALA A 62 7.87 0.29 25.75
CA ALA A 62 7.84 1.68 25.29
C ALA A 62 6.42 2.27 25.22
N ARG A 63 5.41 1.45 24.90
CA ARG A 63 4.00 1.86 24.93
C ARG A 63 3.47 1.99 26.35
N ASP A 64 3.88 1.09 27.25
CA ASP A 64 3.44 1.11 28.65
C ASP A 64 4.03 2.32 29.40
N GLU A 65 5.27 2.69 29.09
CA GLU A 65 5.95 3.82 29.74
C GLU A 65 5.59 5.19 29.14
N LYS A 66 5.47 5.30 27.79
CA LYS A 66 5.28 6.58 27.06
C LYS A 66 3.87 6.77 26.49
N GLY A 67 3.03 5.75 26.61
CA GLY A 67 1.70 5.71 26.02
C GLY A 67 1.71 5.49 24.49
N PRO A 68 0.53 5.29 23.90
CA PRO A 68 0.37 5.16 22.44
C PRO A 68 0.74 6.46 21.73
N ILE A 69 1.24 6.35 20.49
CA ILE A 69 1.45 7.53 19.63
C ILE A 69 0.11 8.09 19.18
N LEU A 70 -0.78 7.21 18.74
CA LEU A 70 -2.12 7.49 18.21
C LEU A 70 -3.13 6.57 18.88
N SER A 71 -4.33 7.08 19.13
CA SER A 71 -5.48 6.32 19.60
C SER A 71 -6.68 6.62 18.72
N ALA A 72 -7.58 5.66 18.53
CA ALA A 72 -8.83 5.88 17.79
C ALA A 72 -9.60 7.07 18.37
N GLY A 73 -10.04 7.98 17.51
CA GLY A 73 -10.71 9.22 17.89
C GLY A 73 -9.79 10.41 18.16
N ASP A 74 -8.47 10.23 18.18
CA ASP A 74 -7.54 11.36 18.27
C ASP A 74 -7.63 12.23 17.02
N ASP A 75 -7.72 13.56 17.17
CA ASP A 75 -7.45 14.51 16.12
C ASP A 75 -6.00 14.92 16.15
N VAL A 76 -5.32 14.75 15.04
CA VAL A 76 -3.88 14.97 14.95
C VAL A 76 -3.50 15.78 13.72
N ALA A 77 -2.33 16.39 13.78
CA ALA A 77 -1.75 17.12 12.67
C ALA A 77 -0.28 16.76 12.48
N LEU A 78 0.14 16.64 11.23
CA LEU A 78 1.54 16.63 10.84
C LEU A 78 1.97 18.04 10.52
N ALA A 79 3.06 18.50 11.12
CA ALA A 79 3.65 19.79 10.85
C ALA A 79 5.09 19.63 10.36
N LEU A 80 5.51 20.51 9.44
CA LEU A 80 6.88 20.67 8.97
C LEU A 80 7.29 22.12 9.24
N ASP A 81 8.40 22.33 9.93
CA ASP A 81 8.88 23.66 10.35
C ASP A 81 7.82 24.51 11.11
N GLY A 82 6.98 23.84 11.89
CA GLY A 82 5.88 24.48 12.62
C GLY A 82 4.64 24.76 11.78
N VAL A 83 4.68 24.56 10.46
CA VAL A 83 3.52 24.72 9.57
C VAL A 83 2.78 23.39 9.45
N VAL A 84 1.49 23.38 9.77
CA VAL A 84 0.65 22.19 9.62
C VAL A 84 0.45 21.88 8.13
N ILE A 85 0.89 20.69 7.70
CA ILE A 85 0.77 20.22 6.32
C ILE A 85 -0.37 19.23 6.11
N LYS A 86 -0.82 18.56 7.18
CA LYS A 86 -1.94 17.61 7.14
C LYS A 86 -2.63 17.52 8.49
N ARG A 87 -3.96 17.38 8.47
CA ARG A 87 -4.79 17.05 9.65
C ARG A 87 -5.64 15.84 9.33
N TRP A 88 -5.88 15.00 10.34
CA TRP A 88 -6.81 13.88 10.22
C TRP A 88 -7.28 13.42 11.60
N SER A 89 -8.44 12.75 11.65
CA SER A 89 -8.90 12.00 12.81
C SER A 89 -8.41 10.56 12.69
N VAL A 90 -7.91 10.01 13.78
CA VAL A 90 -7.40 8.64 13.84
C VAL A 90 -8.59 7.68 13.87
N GLY A 91 -8.69 6.82 12.87
CA GLY A 91 -9.68 5.74 12.80
C GLY A 91 -9.42 4.62 13.83
N PRO A 92 -10.30 3.62 13.89
CA PRO A 92 -10.03 2.41 14.63
C PRO A 92 -8.77 1.72 14.10
N ALA A 93 -8.19 0.85 14.92
CA ALA A 93 -7.04 0.05 14.49
C ALA A 93 -7.45 -0.80 13.28
N ASP A 94 -6.61 -0.78 12.25
CA ASP A 94 -6.77 -1.67 11.10
C ASP A 94 -6.01 -2.96 11.40
N GLU A 95 -6.77 -4.03 11.57
CA GLU A 95 -6.27 -5.36 11.92
C GLU A 95 -6.45 -6.37 10.78
N ILE A 96 -7.00 -5.94 9.65
CA ILE A 96 -7.36 -6.82 8.54
C ILE A 96 -6.47 -6.51 7.34
N GLY A 97 -5.62 -7.47 6.98
CA GLY A 97 -4.78 -7.36 5.79
C GLY A 97 -5.56 -7.49 4.48
N PRO A 98 -4.94 -7.18 3.34
CA PRO A 98 -5.56 -7.22 2.04
C PRO A 98 -6.20 -8.58 1.71
N ILE A 99 -7.43 -8.58 1.19
CA ILE A 99 -8.21 -9.78 0.85
C ILE A 99 -8.34 -9.86 -0.67
N VAL A 100 -7.43 -10.59 -1.32
CA VAL A 100 -7.37 -10.68 -2.80
C VAL A 100 -8.67 -11.19 -3.43
N SER A 101 -9.44 -12.03 -2.75
CA SER A 101 -10.74 -12.51 -3.23
C SER A 101 -11.83 -11.42 -3.27
N ALA A 102 -11.64 -10.32 -2.55
CA ALA A 102 -12.53 -9.15 -2.57
C ALA A 102 -12.19 -8.17 -3.70
N TRP A 103 -11.02 -8.31 -4.32
CA TRP A 103 -10.58 -7.40 -5.37
C TRP A 103 -11.38 -7.58 -6.66
N ARG A 104 -11.59 -6.48 -7.36
CA ARG A 104 -12.33 -6.48 -8.63
C ARG A 104 -11.39 -6.23 -9.79
N VAL A 105 -11.27 -7.21 -10.65
CA VAL A 105 -10.47 -7.13 -11.88
C VAL A 105 -11.37 -6.72 -13.03
N SER A 106 -11.13 -5.56 -13.63
CA SER A 106 -11.89 -5.08 -14.77
C SER A 106 -11.60 -5.91 -16.02
N PRO A 107 -12.60 -6.19 -16.87
CA PRO A 107 -12.39 -6.90 -18.11
C PRO A 107 -11.53 -6.07 -19.08
N VAL A 108 -10.66 -6.74 -19.84
CA VAL A 108 -9.86 -6.14 -20.90
C VAL A 108 -10.15 -6.81 -22.23
N ARG A 109 -9.96 -6.06 -23.32
CA ARG A 109 -10.22 -6.57 -24.69
C ARG A 109 -8.96 -7.21 -25.26
N ALA A 110 -9.15 -8.35 -25.94
CA ALA A 110 -8.11 -8.95 -26.75
C ALA A 110 -7.63 -7.98 -27.84
N ASP A 111 -6.42 -8.21 -28.34
CA ASP A 111 -5.76 -7.43 -29.37
C ASP A 111 -5.63 -5.93 -29.06
N SER A 112 -5.73 -5.56 -27.79
CA SER A 112 -5.58 -4.19 -27.30
C SER A 112 -4.50 -4.09 -26.22
N LYS A 113 -4.00 -2.87 -26.01
CA LYS A 113 -3.16 -2.52 -24.87
C LYS A 113 -3.95 -1.83 -23.75
N GLN A 114 -5.25 -2.08 -23.69
CA GLN A 114 -6.11 -1.53 -22.64
C GLN A 114 -5.49 -1.83 -21.27
N ALA A 115 -5.41 -0.83 -20.41
CA ALA A 115 -4.95 -1.04 -19.05
C ALA A 115 -5.93 -1.93 -18.31
N LEU A 116 -5.40 -2.95 -17.63
CA LEU A 116 -6.13 -3.71 -16.63
C LEU A 116 -6.25 -2.84 -15.39
N VAL A 117 -7.46 -2.74 -14.84
CA VAL A 117 -7.73 -2.02 -13.60
C VAL A 117 -8.14 -3.03 -12.54
N VAL A 118 -7.53 -2.95 -11.38
CA VAL A 118 -7.87 -3.76 -10.21
C VAL A 118 -8.24 -2.82 -9.08
N GLU A 119 -9.51 -2.84 -8.69
CA GLU A 119 -9.99 -2.17 -7.49
C GLU A 119 -9.67 -3.06 -6.30
N LEU A 120 -8.90 -2.54 -5.35
CA LEU A 120 -8.49 -3.22 -4.13
C LEU A 120 -9.57 -3.06 -3.05
N ASP A 121 -9.55 -3.89 -2.03
CA ASP A 121 -10.45 -3.78 -0.87
C ASP A 121 -10.01 -2.69 0.12
N GLY A 122 -8.80 -2.17 -0.03
CA GLY A 122 -8.21 -1.08 0.74
C GLY A 122 -6.93 -0.61 0.08
N ALA A 123 -6.30 0.42 0.65
CA ALA A 123 -5.00 0.86 0.20
C ALA A 123 -3.93 -0.20 0.49
N ILE A 124 -2.98 -0.37 -0.42
CA ILE A 124 -1.76 -1.13 -0.18
C ILE A 124 -0.57 -0.19 -0.06
N ASP A 125 0.57 -0.68 0.43
CA ASP A 125 1.77 0.14 0.47
C ASP A 125 2.23 0.53 -0.94
N GLY A 126 2.35 1.83 -1.20
CA GLY A 126 2.76 2.37 -2.50
C GLY A 126 4.12 1.86 -3.00
N ARG A 127 4.98 1.35 -2.11
CA ARG A 127 6.24 0.69 -2.46
C ARG A 127 6.06 -0.73 -2.97
N ASP A 128 4.90 -1.33 -2.70
CA ASP A 128 4.60 -2.73 -2.99
C ASP A 128 3.90 -2.93 -4.34
N SER A 129 3.84 -1.88 -5.19
CA SER A 129 3.25 -1.98 -6.54
C SER A 129 3.83 -3.12 -7.38
N ASP A 130 5.11 -3.46 -7.15
CA ASP A 130 5.82 -4.56 -7.83
C ASP A 130 5.55 -5.94 -7.22
N TYR A 131 4.81 -6.00 -6.10
CA TYR A 131 4.38 -7.26 -5.49
C TYR A 131 3.15 -7.84 -6.18
N LEU A 132 2.57 -7.09 -7.12
CA LEU A 132 1.53 -7.55 -8.01
C LEU A 132 2.09 -7.77 -9.40
N ALA A 133 1.71 -8.86 -10.03
CA ALA A 133 2.14 -9.18 -11.38
C ALA A 133 1.05 -9.92 -12.15
N ILE A 134 1.05 -9.81 -13.46
CA ILE A 134 0.18 -10.61 -14.33
C ILE A 134 0.97 -11.81 -14.84
N ALA A 135 0.37 -12.99 -14.76
CA ALA A 135 0.88 -14.21 -15.37
C ALA A 135 -0.09 -14.76 -16.42
N ASP A 136 0.44 -15.29 -17.52
CA ASP A 136 -0.34 -15.99 -18.54
C ASP A 136 -0.72 -17.42 -18.09
N ALA A 137 -1.49 -18.14 -18.91
CA ALA A 137 -1.91 -19.53 -18.64
C ALA A 137 -0.74 -20.49 -18.39
N ARG A 138 0.46 -20.16 -18.88
CA ARG A 138 1.69 -20.97 -18.70
C ARG A 138 2.49 -20.53 -17.47
N GLY A 139 1.96 -19.57 -16.67
CA GLY A 139 2.65 -19.02 -15.51
C GLY A 139 3.77 -18.04 -15.83
N ARG A 140 3.91 -17.59 -17.07
CA ARG A 140 4.94 -16.62 -17.45
C ARG A 140 4.47 -15.21 -17.17
N ARG A 141 5.33 -14.39 -16.56
CA ARG A 141 5.02 -12.98 -16.29
C ARG A 141 4.77 -12.22 -17.58
N VAL A 142 3.66 -11.50 -17.63
CA VAL A 142 3.33 -10.56 -18.71
C VAL A 142 4.13 -9.28 -18.51
N ALA A 143 4.86 -8.86 -19.54
CA ALA A 143 5.62 -7.60 -19.49
C ALA A 143 4.69 -6.40 -19.63
N GLY A 144 4.87 -5.41 -18.76
CA GLY A 144 4.04 -4.18 -18.75
C GLY A 144 4.51 -3.20 -17.71
N ARG A 145 3.73 -2.15 -17.52
CA ARG A 145 3.94 -1.11 -16.50
C ARG A 145 2.78 -1.13 -15.51
N ALA A 146 3.10 -1.24 -14.24
CA ALA A 146 2.14 -1.13 -13.15
C ALA A 146 2.19 0.26 -12.50
N GLN A 147 1.06 0.69 -11.94
CA GLN A 147 0.92 1.93 -11.18
C GLN A 147 -0.17 1.75 -10.13
N LEU A 148 0.01 2.40 -8.96
CA LEU A 148 -1.04 2.62 -7.97
C LEU A 148 -1.61 4.03 -8.16
N ILE A 149 -2.91 4.15 -8.09
CA ILE A 149 -3.67 5.40 -8.22
C ILE A 149 -4.75 5.45 -7.12
N ASP A 150 -5.48 6.55 -7.05
CA ASP A 150 -6.62 6.75 -6.14
C ASP A 150 -6.27 6.47 -4.66
N GLY A 151 -5.20 7.10 -4.18
CA GLY A 151 -4.76 6.90 -2.79
C GLY A 151 -4.33 5.47 -2.49
N GLU A 152 -3.71 4.81 -3.49
CA GLU A 152 -3.20 3.43 -3.38
C GLU A 152 -4.29 2.33 -3.28
N GLY A 153 -5.56 2.71 -3.52
CA GLY A 153 -6.71 1.79 -3.54
C GLY A 153 -6.99 1.15 -4.90
N THR A 154 -6.28 1.56 -5.95
CA THR A 154 -6.46 1.01 -7.30
C THR A 154 -5.10 0.69 -7.92
N TRP A 155 -4.94 -0.55 -8.37
CA TRP A 155 -3.76 -0.97 -9.12
C TRP A 155 -4.08 -1.07 -10.61
N THR A 156 -3.23 -0.48 -11.46
CA THR A 156 -3.39 -0.52 -12.91
C THR A 156 -2.18 -1.17 -13.57
N PHE A 157 -2.42 -1.89 -14.67
CA PHE A 157 -1.36 -2.53 -15.42
C PHE A 157 -1.56 -2.35 -16.93
N THR A 158 -0.62 -1.68 -17.58
CA THR A 158 -0.61 -1.51 -19.05
C THR A 158 0.37 -2.50 -19.67
N PRO A 159 -0.09 -3.47 -20.48
CA PRO A 159 0.80 -4.46 -21.08
C PRO A 159 1.69 -3.84 -22.15
N ARG A 160 2.91 -4.36 -22.29
CA ARG A 160 3.83 -3.93 -23.34
C ARG A 160 3.38 -4.38 -24.74
N ALA A 161 2.80 -5.57 -24.82
CA ALA A 161 2.21 -6.15 -26.03
C ALA A 161 0.67 -6.24 -25.88
N PRO A 162 -0.12 -6.24 -26.97
CA PRO A 162 -1.56 -6.44 -26.88
C PRO A 162 -1.93 -7.73 -26.13
N TRP A 163 -3.05 -7.67 -25.40
CA TRP A 163 -3.61 -8.85 -24.73
C TRP A 163 -3.95 -9.92 -25.77
N ARG A 164 -3.62 -11.15 -25.48
CA ARG A 164 -4.07 -12.32 -26.26
C ARG A 164 -5.30 -12.93 -25.60
N PRO A 165 -6.24 -13.49 -26.37
CA PRO A 165 -7.33 -14.27 -25.77
C PRO A 165 -6.81 -15.40 -24.91
N GLY A 166 -7.44 -15.65 -23.77
CA GLY A 166 -7.10 -16.76 -22.89
C GLY A 166 -7.11 -16.40 -21.41
N ALA A 167 -6.73 -17.40 -20.61
CA ALA A 167 -6.70 -17.29 -19.16
C ALA A 167 -5.42 -16.60 -18.67
N TYR A 168 -5.61 -15.74 -17.68
CA TYR A 168 -4.57 -15.02 -16.95
C TYR A 168 -4.82 -15.08 -15.46
N LYS A 169 -3.83 -14.68 -14.69
CA LYS A 169 -4.00 -14.46 -13.25
C LYS A 169 -3.22 -13.24 -12.79
N LEU A 170 -3.83 -12.46 -11.92
CA LEU A 170 -3.15 -11.53 -11.07
C LEU A 170 -2.47 -12.35 -9.96
N VAL A 171 -1.16 -12.25 -9.84
CA VAL A 171 -0.37 -12.89 -8.79
C VAL A 171 0.00 -11.81 -7.78
N VAL A 172 -0.22 -12.09 -6.51
CA VAL A 172 0.04 -11.17 -5.39
C VAL A 172 0.97 -11.86 -4.41
N ARG A 173 2.12 -11.25 -4.13
CA ARG A 173 3.06 -11.79 -3.15
C ARG A 173 2.49 -11.76 -1.76
N GLY A 174 2.65 -12.84 -1.00
CA GLY A 174 2.18 -12.95 0.38
C GLY A 174 2.81 -11.94 1.35
N THR A 175 3.93 -11.33 0.95
CA THR A 175 4.60 -10.25 1.70
C THR A 175 4.02 -8.87 1.44
N LEU A 176 3.00 -8.73 0.58
CA LEU A 176 2.28 -7.47 0.38
C LEU A 176 1.69 -7.00 1.71
N GLU A 177 1.85 -5.73 2.01
CA GLU A 177 1.33 -5.09 3.23
C GLU A 177 0.39 -3.93 2.88
N ASP A 178 -0.58 -3.68 3.75
CA ASP A 178 -1.33 -2.43 3.78
C ASP A 178 -0.52 -1.32 4.51
N PRO A 179 -1.02 -0.07 4.56
CA PRO A 179 -0.36 1.00 5.31
C PRO A 179 -0.26 0.74 6.82
N ALA A 180 -1.14 -0.10 7.39
CA ALA A 180 -1.08 -0.50 8.80
C ALA A 180 -0.01 -1.58 9.05
N GLY A 181 0.44 -2.28 7.99
CA GLY A 181 1.44 -3.34 8.04
C GLY A 181 0.85 -4.73 8.19
N ASN A 182 -0.45 -4.89 7.91
CA ASN A 182 -1.08 -6.20 7.83
C ASN A 182 -0.73 -6.84 6.49
N ARG A 183 -0.37 -8.12 6.52
CA ARG A 183 -0.06 -8.93 5.34
C ARG A 183 -1.27 -9.69 4.85
N LEU A 184 -1.18 -10.24 3.64
CA LEU A 184 -2.19 -11.16 3.12
C LEU A 184 -2.49 -12.28 4.13
N GLY A 185 -3.77 -12.36 4.56
CA GLY A 185 -4.23 -13.42 5.45
C GLY A 185 -3.62 -13.46 6.84
N SER A 186 -2.91 -12.40 7.26
CA SER A 186 -2.34 -12.28 8.60
C SER A 186 -2.66 -10.90 9.20
N HIS A 187 -2.76 -10.88 10.53
CA HIS A 187 -2.85 -9.65 11.29
C HIS A 187 -1.45 -9.15 11.69
N PHE A 188 -1.25 -7.85 11.77
CA PHE A 188 0.00 -7.24 12.21
C PHE A 188 0.41 -7.68 13.64
N GLU A 189 -0.56 -7.93 14.51
CA GLU A 189 -0.37 -8.44 15.88
C GLU A 189 -0.48 -9.97 15.93
N THR A 190 0.31 -10.69 15.15
CA THR A 190 0.41 -12.15 15.33
C THR A 190 1.17 -12.43 16.63
N SER A 191 0.57 -13.27 17.48
CA SER A 191 1.19 -13.71 18.76
C SER A 191 2.61 -14.23 18.53
N ILE A 192 3.57 -13.73 19.33
CA ILE A 192 4.96 -14.20 19.32
C ILE A 192 5.12 -15.72 19.60
N HIS A 193 4.03 -16.39 19.98
CA HIS A 193 4.02 -17.83 20.32
C HIS A 193 3.73 -18.74 19.12
N SER A 194 3.38 -18.19 17.98
CA SER A 194 3.19 -18.97 16.75
C SER A 194 3.97 -18.28 15.63
N PRO A 195 5.17 -18.77 15.26
CA PRO A 195 5.87 -18.22 14.11
C PRO A 195 4.95 -18.36 12.89
N PRO A 196 4.62 -17.26 12.19
CA PRO A 196 3.85 -17.34 10.96
C PRO A 196 4.65 -18.20 9.97
N GLY A 197 3.97 -19.14 9.31
CA GLY A 197 4.53 -19.82 8.16
C GLY A 197 4.97 -18.80 7.09
N PRO A 198 5.80 -19.18 6.12
CA PRO A 198 6.17 -18.29 5.03
C PRO A 198 4.89 -17.76 4.38
N PRO A 199 4.79 -16.44 4.14
CA PRO A 199 3.59 -15.85 3.56
C PRO A 199 3.33 -16.46 2.18
N ALA A 200 2.16 -17.08 2.00
CA ALA A 200 1.78 -17.70 0.74
C ALA A 200 1.31 -16.63 -0.26
N ASP A 201 1.78 -16.74 -1.50
CA ASP A 201 1.29 -15.91 -2.59
C ASP A 201 -0.18 -16.20 -2.87
N ALA A 202 -0.95 -15.18 -3.21
CA ALA A 202 -2.34 -15.29 -3.63
C ALA A 202 -2.48 -15.07 -5.14
N ALA A 203 -3.60 -15.52 -5.72
CA ALA A 203 -3.87 -15.28 -7.12
C ALA A 203 -5.37 -15.05 -7.37
N ALA A 204 -5.69 -14.10 -8.25
CA ALA A 204 -7.03 -13.86 -8.78
C ALA A 204 -7.05 -14.18 -10.27
N PRO A 205 -7.79 -15.21 -10.74
CA PRO A 205 -7.90 -15.55 -12.14
C PRO A 205 -8.79 -14.55 -12.87
N PHE A 206 -8.48 -14.29 -14.14
CA PHE A 206 -9.35 -13.55 -15.07
C PHE A 206 -9.14 -14.05 -16.49
N GLU A 207 -10.12 -13.74 -17.37
CA GLU A 207 -10.04 -14.13 -18.76
C GLU A 207 -10.06 -12.91 -19.67
N VAL A 208 -9.30 -13.00 -20.77
CA VAL A 208 -9.35 -12.07 -21.88
C VAL A 208 -10.14 -12.75 -23.00
N GLY A 209 -11.38 -12.26 -23.22
CA GLY A 209 -12.26 -12.80 -24.25
C GLY A 209 -11.71 -12.56 -25.65
N SER A 210 -12.09 -13.43 -26.63
CA SER A 210 -11.83 -13.21 -28.04
C SER A 210 -12.57 -11.95 -28.51
N SER A 211 -11.90 -11.08 -29.27
CA SER A 211 -12.58 -9.98 -29.96
C SER A 211 -13.61 -10.57 -30.90
N GLN A 212 -14.92 -10.41 -30.61
CA GLN A 212 -15.93 -10.68 -31.62
C GLN A 212 -15.73 -9.68 -32.77
N ARG A 213 -15.23 -10.16 -33.88
CA ARG A 213 -15.30 -9.42 -35.13
C ARG A 213 -16.79 -9.19 -35.46
N PRO A 214 -17.26 -7.95 -35.66
CA PRO A 214 -18.63 -7.77 -36.16
C PRO A 214 -18.77 -8.56 -37.45
N ALA A 215 -19.79 -9.40 -37.52
CA ALA A 215 -20.14 -10.10 -38.77
C ALA A 215 -20.37 -9.02 -39.82
N ALA A 216 -19.58 -9.07 -40.91
CA ALA A 216 -19.82 -8.25 -42.07
C ALA A 216 -21.17 -8.68 -42.64
N HIS A 217 -22.17 -7.84 -42.51
CA HIS A 217 -23.40 -8.00 -43.31
C HIS A 217 -23.04 -7.80 -44.76
N GLN A 218 -23.15 -8.91 -45.53
CA GLN A 218 -23.21 -8.87 -46.97
C GLN A 218 -24.61 -8.44 -47.41
#